data_17b8c6e0ef149b90cde86d45452114ab
#
_entry.id   17b8c6e0ef149b90cde86d45452114ab
#
_cell.length_a   1.000
_cell.length_b   1.000
_cell.length_c   1.000
_cell.angle_alpha   90.00
_cell.angle_beta   90.00
_cell.angle_gamma   90.00
#
_symmetry.space_group_name_H-M   'P 1'
#
loop_
_entity.id
_entity.type
_entity.pdbx_description
1 polymer ?
#
loop_
_entity_poly.entity_id
_entity_poly.type
_entity_poly.pdbx_seq_one_letter_code
_entity_poly.pdbx_strand_id
1 'polypeptide(L)'
;MNAWLILICAGLLEVAWAVGLKYSHGFTRPVISVFTVVAIVGSMLLLGVSLKKLPLGTAYAVWVGIGIIGSSMLGMLLWQESVNFWRIISILAILSGIIGLKLTA
;
A
#
# COMPACT_ATOMS: atom_id res chain seq x y z
N MET A 1 9.99 -2.82 -17.49
CA MET A 1 10.12 -2.65 -16.03
C MET A 1 9.91 -4.00 -15.37
N ASN A 2 10.69 -4.30 -14.36
CA ASN A 2 10.58 -5.60 -13.72
C ASN A 2 9.31 -5.68 -12.84
N ALA A 3 8.79 -6.89 -12.69
CA ALA A 3 7.51 -7.11 -12.00
C ALA A 3 7.54 -6.63 -10.54
N TRP A 4 8.68 -6.74 -9.87
CA TRP A 4 8.82 -6.26 -8.49
C TRP A 4 8.74 -4.73 -8.39
N LEU A 5 9.35 -4.01 -9.35
CA LEU A 5 9.24 -2.55 -9.40
C LEU A 5 7.81 -2.11 -9.67
N ILE A 6 7.12 -2.79 -10.58
CA ILE A 6 5.70 -2.52 -10.85
C ILE A 6 4.87 -2.73 -9.59
N LEU A 7 5.14 -3.82 -8.87
CA LEU A 7 4.43 -4.16 -7.63
C LEU A 7 4.67 -3.10 -6.54
N ILE A 8 5.92 -2.66 -6.39
CA ILE A 8 6.26 -1.60 -5.43
C ILE A 8 5.53 -0.31 -5.79
N CYS A 9 5.50 0.07 -7.06
CA CYS A 9 4.74 1.25 -7.51
C CYS A 9 3.25 1.10 -7.20
N ALA A 10 2.69 -0.09 -7.40
CA ALA A 10 1.29 -0.36 -7.06
C ALA A 10 1.03 -0.18 -5.57
N GLY A 11 1.94 -0.67 -4.72
CA GLY A 11 1.85 -0.50 -3.27
C GLY A 11 1.96 0.95 -2.83
N LEU A 12 2.84 1.72 -3.45
CA LEU A 12 2.97 3.15 -3.16
C LEU A 12 1.71 3.91 -3.58
N LEU A 13 1.09 3.56 -4.71
CA LEU A 13 -0.20 4.13 -5.09
C LEU A 13 -1.30 3.74 -4.10
N GLU A 14 -1.24 2.54 -3.52
CA GLU A 14 -2.17 2.14 -2.47
C GLU A 14 -2.04 3.06 -1.25
N VAL A 15 -0.82 3.40 -0.85
CA VAL A 15 -0.61 4.38 0.23
C VAL A 15 -1.25 5.71 -0.14
N ALA A 16 -1.05 6.16 -1.37
CA ALA A 16 -1.61 7.43 -1.85
C ALA A 16 -3.13 7.45 -1.79
N TRP A 17 -3.82 6.40 -2.30
CA TRP A 17 -5.27 6.40 -2.25
C TRP A 17 -5.82 6.11 -0.85
N ALA A 18 -5.08 5.42 0.02
CA ALA A 18 -5.48 5.27 1.41
C ALA A 18 -5.53 6.62 2.13
N VAL A 19 -4.51 7.46 1.93
CA VAL A 19 -4.49 8.83 2.43
C VAL A 19 -5.61 9.66 1.80
N GLY A 20 -5.80 9.51 0.49
CA GLY A 20 -6.88 10.18 -0.23
C GLY A 20 -8.25 9.82 0.29
N LEU A 21 -8.49 8.56 0.64
CA LEU A 21 -9.75 8.13 1.24
C LEU A 21 -10.04 8.88 2.54
N LYS A 22 -9.03 9.04 3.38
CA LYS A 22 -9.20 9.76 4.64
C LYS A 22 -9.51 11.24 4.40
N TYR A 23 -8.79 11.88 3.49
CA TYR A 23 -9.03 13.29 3.15
C TYR A 23 -10.34 13.52 2.41
N SER A 24 -10.87 12.51 1.72
CA SER A 24 -12.12 12.64 0.96
C SER A 24 -13.36 12.75 1.83
N HIS A 25 -13.25 12.44 3.12
CA HIS A 25 -14.38 12.41 4.06
C HIS A 25 -15.55 11.59 3.52
N GLY A 26 -15.26 10.31 3.16
CA GLY A 26 -16.28 9.42 2.62
C GLY A 26 -16.72 9.78 1.20
N PHE A 27 -15.78 10.28 0.38
CA PHE A 27 -16.05 10.72 -1.00
C PHE A 27 -16.97 11.95 -1.10
N THR A 28 -17.01 12.78 -0.04
CA THR A 28 -17.80 14.02 -0.05
C THR A 28 -17.05 15.19 -0.65
N ARG A 29 -15.70 15.13 -0.77
CA ARG A 29 -14.88 16.16 -1.39
C ARG A 29 -14.59 15.78 -2.84
N PRO A 30 -15.15 16.49 -3.84
CA PRO A 30 -15.10 16.01 -5.24
C PRO A 30 -13.69 15.87 -5.81
N VAL A 31 -12.83 16.87 -5.61
CA VAL A 31 -11.48 16.88 -6.21
C VAL A 31 -10.63 15.75 -5.64
N ILE A 32 -10.60 15.64 -4.31
CA ILE A 32 -9.83 14.61 -3.63
C ILE A 32 -10.39 13.22 -3.97
N SER A 33 -11.70 13.10 -4.08
CA SER A 33 -12.35 11.83 -4.45
C SER A 33 -11.92 11.36 -5.84
N VAL A 34 -11.83 12.28 -6.81
CA VAL A 34 -11.38 11.96 -8.17
C VAL A 34 -9.93 11.45 -8.15
N PHE A 35 -9.03 12.16 -7.48
CA PHE A 35 -7.64 11.71 -7.34
C PHE A 35 -7.55 10.35 -6.68
N THR A 36 -8.35 10.12 -5.64
CA THR A 36 -8.38 8.85 -4.92
C THR A 36 -8.80 7.71 -5.84
N VAL A 37 -9.87 7.90 -6.61
CA VAL A 37 -10.37 6.88 -7.54
C VAL A 37 -9.33 6.58 -8.63
N VAL A 38 -8.71 7.62 -9.19
CA VAL A 38 -7.65 7.44 -10.19
C VAL A 38 -6.48 6.64 -9.61
N ALA A 39 -6.07 6.94 -8.37
CA ALA A 39 -5.00 6.21 -7.71
C ALA A 39 -5.39 4.74 -7.45
N ILE A 40 -6.64 4.47 -7.06
CA ILE A 40 -7.13 3.10 -6.87
C ILE A 40 -7.04 2.32 -8.18
N VAL A 41 -7.54 2.89 -9.26
CA VAL A 41 -7.53 2.24 -10.57
C VAL A 41 -6.09 1.99 -11.03
N GLY A 42 -5.23 2.99 -10.92
CA GLY A 42 -3.81 2.84 -11.28
C GLY A 42 -3.11 1.77 -10.47
N SER A 43 -3.35 1.74 -9.16
CA SER A 43 -2.76 0.74 -8.27
C SER A 43 -3.20 -0.67 -8.65
N MET A 44 -4.48 -0.87 -8.91
CA MET A 44 -5.02 -2.17 -9.30
C MET A 44 -4.51 -2.62 -10.67
N LEU A 45 -4.38 -1.70 -11.62
CA LEU A 45 -3.84 -2.02 -12.94
C LEU A 45 -2.37 -2.46 -12.84
N LEU A 46 -1.56 -1.76 -12.05
CA LEU A 46 -0.16 -2.14 -11.84
C LEU A 46 -0.05 -3.48 -11.12
N LEU A 47 -0.89 -3.72 -10.12
CA LEU A 47 -0.94 -5.01 -9.46
C LEU A 47 -1.25 -6.12 -10.47
N GLY A 48 -2.26 -5.91 -11.31
CA GLY A 48 -2.64 -6.88 -12.35
C GLY A 48 -1.50 -7.17 -13.31
N VAL A 49 -0.75 -6.15 -13.71
CA VAL A 49 0.42 -6.34 -14.58
C VAL A 49 1.49 -7.16 -13.89
N SER A 50 1.76 -6.91 -12.61
CA SER A 50 2.76 -7.68 -11.85
C SER A 50 2.37 -9.15 -11.72
N LEU A 51 1.07 -9.46 -11.67
CA LEU A 51 0.56 -10.82 -11.55
C LEU A 51 0.84 -11.70 -12.77
N LYS A 52 1.23 -11.09 -13.89
CA LYS A 52 1.65 -11.86 -15.07
C LYS A 52 2.93 -12.65 -14.82
N LYS A 53 3.76 -12.23 -13.88
CA LYS A 53 5.05 -12.84 -13.60
C LYS A 53 5.23 -13.28 -12.14
N LEU A 54 4.35 -12.86 -11.24
CA LEU A 54 4.48 -13.16 -9.82
C LEU A 54 3.29 -14.01 -9.35
N PRO A 55 3.51 -14.92 -8.38
CA PRO A 55 2.39 -15.66 -7.78
C PRO A 55 1.39 -14.72 -7.12
N LEU A 56 0.11 -15.06 -7.22
CA LEU A 56 -0.97 -14.23 -6.68
C LEU A 56 -0.78 -13.94 -5.19
N GLY A 57 -0.53 -14.96 -4.39
CA GLY A 57 -0.40 -14.78 -2.94
C GLY A 57 0.76 -13.87 -2.57
N THR A 58 1.90 -14.05 -3.22
CA THR A 58 3.09 -13.22 -3.00
C THR A 58 2.82 -11.77 -3.40
N ALA A 59 2.33 -11.55 -4.61
CA ALA A 59 2.08 -10.21 -5.11
C ALA A 59 1.04 -9.47 -4.26
N TYR A 60 -0.06 -10.13 -3.95
CA TYR A 60 -1.12 -9.51 -3.15
C TYR A 60 -0.64 -9.20 -1.74
N ALA A 61 0.08 -10.11 -1.09
CA ALA A 61 0.59 -9.90 0.26
C ALA A 61 1.59 -8.73 0.31
N VAL A 62 2.47 -8.61 -0.68
CA VAL A 62 3.44 -7.51 -0.76
C VAL A 62 2.71 -6.20 -1.01
N TRP A 63 1.74 -6.17 -1.93
CA TRP A 63 0.94 -4.99 -2.25
C TRP A 63 0.21 -4.49 -1.00
N VAL A 64 -0.53 -5.36 -0.32
CA VAL A 64 -1.24 -5.01 0.92
C VAL A 64 -0.26 -4.60 2.02
N GLY A 65 0.86 -5.33 2.16
CA GLY A 65 1.86 -5.03 3.18
C GLY A 65 2.48 -3.66 3.01
N ILE A 66 2.86 -3.28 1.79
CA ILE A 66 3.38 -1.93 1.51
C ILE A 66 2.34 -0.87 1.86
N GLY A 67 1.08 -1.10 1.46
CA GLY A 67 -0.01 -0.19 1.78
C GLY A 67 -0.20 -0.03 3.29
N ILE A 68 -0.17 -1.11 4.04
CA ILE A 68 -0.31 -1.08 5.50
C ILE A 68 0.85 -0.32 6.14
N ILE A 69 2.09 -0.63 5.76
CA ILE A 69 3.27 0.02 6.33
C ILE A 69 3.24 1.51 6.03
N GLY A 70 3.04 1.89 4.76
CA GLY A 70 3.04 3.28 4.34
C GLY A 70 1.90 4.08 4.96
N SER A 71 0.69 3.54 4.96
CA SER A 71 -0.46 4.23 5.55
C SER A 71 -0.35 4.34 7.06
N SER A 72 0.23 3.33 7.74
CA SER A 72 0.48 3.41 9.18
C SER A 72 1.47 4.51 9.52
N MET A 73 2.56 4.61 8.76
CA MET A 73 3.56 5.66 8.97
C MET A 73 2.96 7.04 8.73
N LEU A 74 2.22 7.22 7.64
CA LEU A 74 1.57 8.50 7.36
C LEU A 74 0.47 8.82 8.37
N GLY A 75 -0.25 7.81 8.86
CA GLY A 75 -1.24 8.00 9.91
C GLY A 75 -0.61 8.55 11.20
N MET A 76 0.56 8.02 11.58
CA MET A 76 1.29 8.52 12.75
C MET A 76 1.80 9.94 12.54
N LEU A 77 2.23 10.29 11.32
CA LEU A 77 2.78 11.61 11.02
C LEU A 77 1.70 12.67 10.80
N LEU A 78 0.63 12.34 10.06
CA LEU A 78 -0.36 13.32 9.62
C LEU A 78 -1.56 13.43 10.55
N TRP A 79 -1.95 12.33 11.19
CA TRP A 79 -3.14 12.29 12.06
C TRP A 79 -2.80 11.95 13.50
N GLN A 80 -1.52 11.98 13.84
CA GLN A 80 -1.04 11.77 15.21
C GLN A 80 -1.57 10.48 15.83
N GLU A 81 -1.66 9.42 15.02
CA GLU A 81 -2.00 8.10 15.52
C GLU A 81 -0.93 7.62 16.50
N SER A 82 -1.31 6.72 17.39
CA SER A 82 -0.42 6.25 18.46
C SER A 82 0.87 5.68 17.90
N VAL A 83 2.00 6.11 18.48
CA VAL A 83 3.31 5.50 18.23
C VAL A 83 3.69 4.78 19.52
N ASN A 84 3.64 3.45 19.50
CA ASN A 84 4.00 2.66 20.67
C ASN A 84 4.80 1.44 20.23
N PHE A 85 5.40 0.76 21.22
CA PHE A 85 6.27 -0.38 20.97
C PHE A 85 5.59 -1.48 20.16
N TRP A 86 4.36 -1.84 20.53
CA TRP A 86 3.64 -2.93 19.88
C TRP A 86 3.29 -2.60 18.43
N ARG A 87 2.96 -1.34 18.17
CA ARG A 87 2.65 -0.88 16.83
C ARG A 87 3.90 -0.94 15.92
N ILE A 88 5.03 -0.49 16.44
CA ILE A 88 6.29 -0.52 15.70
C ILE A 88 6.71 -1.97 15.42
N ILE A 89 6.61 -2.86 16.40
CA ILE A 89 6.93 -4.27 16.22
C ILE A 89 6.02 -4.90 15.16
N SER A 90 4.73 -4.57 15.18
CA SER A 90 3.78 -5.11 14.18
C SER A 90 4.14 -4.66 12.77
N ILE A 91 4.50 -3.39 12.60
CA ILE A 91 4.93 -2.87 11.29
C ILE A 91 6.21 -3.57 10.83
N LEU A 92 7.18 -3.75 11.73
CA LEU A 92 8.41 -4.46 11.41
C LEU A 92 8.16 -5.92 11.05
N ALA A 93 7.19 -6.57 11.69
CA ALA A 93 6.80 -7.94 11.36
C ALA A 93 6.24 -8.02 9.93
N ILE A 94 5.42 -7.07 9.52
CA ILE A 94 4.88 -7.00 8.16
C ILE A 94 6.02 -6.82 7.15
N LEU A 95 6.93 -5.89 7.43
CA LEU A 95 8.08 -5.64 6.56
C LEU A 95 8.95 -6.89 6.42
N SER A 96 9.19 -7.59 7.52
CA SER A 96 9.96 -8.85 7.51
C SER A 96 9.27 -9.90 6.66
N GLY A 97 7.94 -9.99 6.72
CA GLY A 97 7.16 -10.92 5.90
C GLY A 97 7.29 -10.61 4.42
N ILE A 98 7.27 -9.33 4.04
CA ILE A 98 7.46 -8.92 2.64
C ILE A 98 8.84 -9.35 2.13
N ILE A 99 9.88 -9.10 2.92
CA ILE A 99 11.24 -9.49 2.58
C ILE A 99 11.34 -11.01 2.42
N GLY A 100 10.74 -11.75 3.36
CA GLY A 100 10.70 -13.21 3.31
C GLY A 100 10.03 -13.74 2.05
N LEU A 101 8.91 -13.17 1.67
CA LEU A 101 8.21 -13.55 0.44
C LEU A 101 9.05 -13.27 -0.81
N LYS A 102 9.75 -12.15 -0.84
CA LYS A 102 10.61 -11.85 -1.98
C LYS A 102 11.77 -12.83 -2.08
N LEU A 103 12.37 -13.23 -0.96
CA LEU A 103 13.50 -14.15 -0.94
C LEU A 103 13.11 -15.58 -1.29
N THR A 104 11.86 -15.97 -1.05
CA THR A 104 11.37 -17.33 -1.31
C THR A 104 10.58 -17.46 -2.60
N ALA A 105 10.30 -16.37 -3.25
CA ALA A 105 9.52 -16.36 -4.49
C ALA A 105 10.32 -16.80 -5.71
#